data_c42ef8c238793f241df38f63586a6278
#
_entry.id   c42ef8c238793f241df38f63586a6278
#
_cell.length_a   1.000
_cell.length_b   1.000
_cell.length_c   1.000
_cell.angle_alpha   90.00
_cell.angle_beta   90.00
_cell.angle_gamma   90.00
#
_symmetry.space_group_name_H-M   'P 1'
#
loop_
_entity.id
_entity.type
_entity.pdbx_description
1 polymer ?
#
loop_
_entity_poly.entity_id
_entity_poly.type
_entity_poly.pdbx_seq_one_letter_code
_entity_poly.pdbx_strand_id
1 'polypeptide(L)'
;SPLQASKQYLQHLRDAWDAKFPDDPLSEQELVITVPASFDPAARELTVEAAQAVGLRQAILLEEPQSALYSWIQSSGGNWREQVKPGDIILVVDIGGGTTDLSLIVVSEEEGNLTLNRIAIGDHILLGGDNMDLALAYVLKTKLEAEGKRLEPWQVQALTHGCRDAKEGILGDPAVDEVPVVLPSRGSSLIGGSLRT
;
A
#
# COMPACT_ATOMS: atom_id res chain seq x y z
N SER A 1 -2.75 -0.78 21.02
CA SER A 1 -3.77 0.04 20.32
C SER A 1 -3.25 0.47 18.96
N PRO A 2 -4.10 0.85 18.00
CA PRO A 2 -3.66 1.40 16.71
C PRO A 2 -2.69 2.57 16.87
N LEU A 3 -2.99 3.51 17.76
CA LEU A 3 -2.12 4.64 18.08
C LEU A 3 -0.70 4.18 18.50
N GLN A 4 -0.60 3.14 19.32
CA GLN A 4 0.70 2.64 19.77
C GLN A 4 1.48 1.97 18.62
N ALA A 5 0.80 1.26 17.72
CA ALA A 5 1.42 0.70 16.52
C ALA A 5 1.96 1.80 15.61
N SER A 6 1.14 2.82 15.33
CA SER A 6 1.57 3.98 14.54
C SER A 6 2.78 4.70 15.15
N LYS A 7 2.80 4.89 16.48
CA LYS A 7 3.97 5.45 17.18
C LYS A 7 5.23 4.61 16.97
N GLN A 8 5.13 3.29 17.04
CA GLN A 8 6.28 2.41 16.84
C GLN A 8 6.82 2.46 15.40
N TYR A 9 5.94 2.49 14.40
CA TYR A 9 6.36 2.63 13.00
C TYR A 9 7.02 3.98 12.74
N LEU A 10 6.39 5.07 13.19
CA LEU A 10 6.96 6.42 13.02
C LEU A 10 8.28 6.58 13.78
N GLN A 11 8.40 6.01 14.98
CA GLN A 11 9.67 6.02 15.72
C GLN A 11 10.75 5.27 14.96
N HIS A 12 10.42 4.08 14.42
CA HIS A 12 11.37 3.29 13.63
C HIS A 12 11.86 4.06 12.39
N LEU A 13 10.95 4.71 11.67
CA LEU A 13 11.29 5.52 10.50
C LEU A 13 12.19 6.70 10.87
N ARG A 14 11.87 7.40 11.98
CA ARG A 14 12.71 8.48 12.52
C ARG A 14 14.10 7.98 12.87
N ASP A 15 14.20 6.90 13.64
CA ASP A 15 15.49 6.36 14.07
C ASP A 15 16.35 5.91 12.88
N ALA A 16 15.72 5.30 11.86
CA ALA A 16 16.38 4.89 10.63
C ALA A 16 16.88 6.09 9.80
N TRP A 17 16.08 7.15 9.72
CA TRP A 17 16.46 8.38 9.05
C TRP A 17 17.63 9.08 9.77
N ASP A 18 17.48 9.31 11.09
CA ASP A 18 18.47 9.99 11.91
C ASP A 18 19.81 9.24 11.93
N ALA A 19 19.77 7.91 11.89
CA ALA A 19 20.98 7.09 11.74
C ALA A 19 21.66 7.24 10.38
N LYS A 20 20.88 7.45 9.31
CA LYS A 20 21.40 7.62 7.95
C LYS A 20 21.83 9.06 7.65
N PHE A 21 21.17 10.03 8.27
CA PHE A 21 21.37 11.46 8.05
C PHE A 21 21.52 12.18 9.41
N PRO A 22 22.65 11.99 10.11
CA PRO A 22 22.83 12.49 11.47
C PRO A 22 22.86 14.03 11.57
N ASP A 23 23.24 14.72 10.48
CA ASP A 23 23.30 16.18 10.42
C ASP A 23 21.95 16.82 9.99
N ASP A 24 21.00 16.00 9.53
CA ASP A 24 19.69 16.43 9.02
C ASP A 24 18.56 15.60 9.66
N PRO A 25 18.27 15.75 10.96
CA PRO A 25 17.31 14.91 11.66
C PRO A 25 15.89 15.04 11.09
N LEU A 26 15.15 13.93 11.08
CA LEU A 26 13.80 13.87 10.51
C LEU A 26 12.83 14.88 11.14
N SER A 27 13.03 15.20 12.42
CA SER A 27 12.21 16.18 13.15
C SER A 27 12.34 17.63 12.65
N GLU A 28 13.37 17.93 11.87
CA GLU A 28 13.64 19.25 11.29
C GLU A 28 13.26 19.32 9.80
N GLN A 29 12.83 18.21 9.22
CA GLN A 29 12.44 18.15 7.80
C GLN A 29 10.97 18.56 7.61
N GLU A 30 10.64 19.05 6.40
CA GLU A 30 9.26 19.13 5.95
C GLU A 30 8.71 17.70 5.76
N LEU A 31 7.77 17.31 6.61
CA LEU A 31 7.24 15.96 6.63
C LEU A 31 5.78 15.93 6.24
N VAL A 32 5.46 15.11 5.25
CA VAL A 32 4.08 14.79 4.87
C VAL A 32 3.81 13.34 5.20
N ILE A 33 2.71 13.10 5.91
CA ILE A 33 2.20 11.75 6.20
C ILE A 33 0.91 11.57 5.41
N THR A 34 0.88 10.58 4.54
CA THR A 34 -0.35 10.25 3.81
C THR A 34 -1.30 9.44 4.66
N VAL A 35 -2.60 9.70 4.51
CA VAL A 35 -3.68 9.01 5.21
C VAL A 35 -4.81 8.68 4.23
N PRO A 36 -5.55 7.58 4.45
CA PRO A 36 -6.73 7.27 3.66
C PRO A 36 -7.73 8.43 3.64
N ALA A 37 -8.36 8.66 2.48
CA ALA A 37 -9.41 9.68 2.36
C ALA A 37 -10.64 9.36 3.24
N SER A 38 -10.85 8.10 3.57
CA SER A 38 -11.90 7.57 4.44
C SER A 38 -11.68 7.84 5.94
N PHE A 39 -10.48 8.31 6.34
CA PHE A 39 -10.21 8.63 7.75
C PHE A 39 -11.12 9.75 8.24
N ASP A 40 -11.87 9.46 9.29
CA ASP A 40 -12.64 10.45 10.03
C ASP A 40 -11.74 11.42 10.82
N PRO A 41 -12.26 12.50 11.37
CA PRO A 41 -11.49 13.46 12.17
C PRO A 41 -10.73 12.79 13.33
N ALA A 42 -11.32 11.79 13.99
CA ALA A 42 -10.69 11.12 15.12
C ALA A 42 -9.48 10.29 14.68
N ALA A 43 -9.56 9.55 13.57
CA ALA A 43 -8.45 8.80 13.01
C ALA A 43 -7.31 9.72 12.56
N ARG A 44 -7.64 10.88 11.97
CA ARG A 44 -6.66 11.92 11.61
C ARG A 44 -5.94 12.47 12.84
N GLU A 45 -6.69 12.80 13.89
CA GLU A 45 -6.13 13.32 15.14
C GLU A 45 -5.21 12.30 15.81
N LEU A 46 -5.58 11.03 15.86
CA LEU A 46 -4.72 9.95 16.36
C LEU A 46 -3.41 9.80 15.56
N THR A 47 -3.45 10.04 14.25
CA THR A 47 -2.23 10.04 13.41
C THR A 47 -1.33 11.21 13.76
N VAL A 48 -1.89 12.40 13.95
CA VAL A 48 -1.13 13.59 14.40
C VAL A 48 -0.55 13.36 15.78
N GLU A 49 -1.34 12.81 16.73
CA GLU A 49 -0.86 12.46 18.09
C GLU A 49 0.31 11.47 18.03
N ALA A 50 0.22 10.45 17.16
CA ALA A 50 1.30 9.49 16.99
C ALA A 50 2.59 10.16 16.51
N ALA A 51 2.50 11.06 15.52
CA ALA A 51 3.64 11.80 14.98
C ALA A 51 4.25 12.74 16.04
N GLN A 52 3.41 13.49 16.74
CA GLN A 52 3.87 14.41 17.79
C GLN A 52 4.56 13.67 18.95
N ALA A 53 4.02 12.51 19.34
CA ALA A 53 4.57 11.70 20.43
C ALA A 53 5.99 11.17 20.14
N VAL A 54 6.37 11.06 18.86
CA VAL A 54 7.72 10.68 18.42
C VAL A 54 8.55 11.89 17.96
N GLY A 55 8.12 13.11 18.25
CA GLY A 55 8.85 14.34 17.97
C GLY A 55 8.68 14.92 16.56
N LEU A 56 7.81 14.35 15.73
CA LEU A 56 7.52 14.82 14.36
C LEU A 56 6.35 15.84 14.39
N ARG A 57 6.61 17.00 15.03
CA ARG A 57 5.57 17.98 15.37
C ARG A 57 5.05 18.79 14.18
N GLN A 58 5.81 18.85 13.10
CA GLN A 58 5.50 19.65 11.92
C GLN A 58 4.93 18.80 10.77
N ALA A 59 4.58 17.53 11.05
CA ALA A 59 4.02 16.65 10.04
C ALA A 59 2.67 17.17 9.52
N ILE A 60 2.56 17.27 8.20
CA ILE A 60 1.34 17.66 7.49
C ILE A 60 0.64 16.37 7.04
N LEU A 61 -0.67 16.26 7.29
CA LEU A 61 -1.45 15.15 6.75
C LEU A 61 -1.93 15.48 5.34
N LEU A 62 -1.70 14.56 4.42
CA LEU A 62 -2.18 14.60 3.05
C LEU A 62 -3.01 13.35 2.76
N GLU A 63 -4.13 13.48 2.06
CA GLU A 63 -4.90 12.31 1.66
C GLU A 63 -4.20 11.53 0.54
N GLU A 64 -4.22 10.19 0.63
CA GLU A 64 -3.59 9.29 -0.35
C GLU A 64 -4.03 9.57 -1.79
N PRO A 65 -5.33 9.77 -2.11
CA PRO A 65 -5.75 10.12 -3.46
C PRO A 65 -5.18 11.46 -3.96
N GLN A 66 -5.01 12.43 -3.07
CA GLN A 66 -4.39 13.71 -3.43
C GLN A 66 -2.89 13.53 -3.71
N SER A 67 -2.22 12.71 -2.91
CA SER A 67 -0.82 12.37 -3.12
C SER A 67 -0.60 11.68 -4.48
N ALA A 68 -1.45 10.71 -4.82
CA ALA A 68 -1.43 10.04 -6.12
C ALA A 68 -1.65 11.03 -7.28
N LEU A 69 -2.60 11.96 -7.11
CA LEU A 69 -2.88 12.99 -8.10
C LEU A 69 -1.68 13.94 -8.30
N TYR A 70 -1.04 14.39 -7.21
CA TYR A 70 0.15 15.22 -7.28
C TYR A 70 1.33 14.51 -7.93
N SER A 71 1.50 13.21 -7.65
CA SER A 71 2.50 12.38 -8.31
C SER A 71 2.27 12.29 -9.82
N TRP A 72 1.01 12.12 -10.24
CA TRP A 72 0.65 12.13 -11.66
C TRP A 72 0.92 13.49 -12.32
N ILE A 73 0.54 14.59 -11.67
CA ILE A 73 0.84 15.96 -12.14
C ILE A 73 2.35 16.15 -12.33
N GLN A 74 3.14 15.74 -11.35
CA GLN A 74 4.60 15.84 -11.41
C GLN A 74 5.18 14.98 -12.53
N SER A 75 4.75 13.73 -12.64
CA SER A 75 5.25 12.78 -13.64
C SER A 75 4.87 13.16 -15.08
N SER A 76 3.80 13.93 -15.26
CA SER A 76 3.39 14.47 -16.56
C SER A 76 4.32 15.57 -17.11
N GLY A 77 5.35 15.97 -16.34
CA GLY A 77 6.30 17.01 -16.77
C GLY A 77 5.69 18.38 -17.01
N GLY A 78 4.56 18.69 -16.38
CA GLY A 78 3.81 19.94 -16.57
C GLY A 78 2.71 19.87 -17.65
N ASN A 79 2.65 18.79 -18.41
CA ASN A 79 1.70 18.64 -19.53
C ASN A 79 0.34 18.03 -19.10
N TRP A 80 0.07 17.89 -17.81
CA TRP A 80 -1.18 17.32 -17.33
C TRP A 80 -2.42 18.10 -17.82
N ARG A 81 -2.28 19.43 -18.02
CA ARG A 81 -3.35 20.29 -18.54
C ARG A 81 -3.72 20.02 -19.99
N GLU A 82 -2.84 19.36 -20.75
CA GLU A 82 -3.11 18.91 -22.11
C GLU A 82 -3.79 17.55 -22.15
N GLN A 83 -3.73 16.80 -21.05
CA GLN A 83 -4.27 15.44 -20.93
C GLN A 83 -5.72 15.44 -20.44
N VAL A 84 -6.19 16.54 -19.88
CA VAL A 84 -7.54 16.67 -19.31
C VAL A 84 -8.17 18.00 -19.71
N LYS A 85 -9.49 18.05 -19.70
CA LYS A 85 -10.29 19.24 -20.01
C LYS A 85 -11.40 19.45 -18.97
N PRO A 86 -11.94 20.66 -18.85
CA PRO A 86 -13.09 20.91 -17.97
C PRO A 86 -14.23 19.91 -18.24
N GLY A 87 -14.78 19.34 -17.18
CA GLY A 87 -15.83 18.32 -17.22
C GLY A 87 -15.33 16.88 -17.22
N ASP A 88 -14.04 16.63 -17.43
CA ASP A 88 -13.48 15.28 -17.26
C ASP A 88 -13.54 14.82 -15.80
N ILE A 89 -13.66 13.51 -15.61
CA ILE A 89 -13.65 12.87 -14.28
C ILE A 89 -12.44 11.94 -14.22
N ILE A 90 -11.60 12.17 -13.22
CA ILE A 90 -10.45 11.32 -12.91
C ILE A 90 -10.86 10.35 -11.81
N LEU A 91 -10.76 9.04 -12.09
CA LEU A 91 -10.88 8.00 -11.07
C LEU A 91 -9.49 7.71 -10.50
N VAL A 92 -9.32 7.92 -9.21
CA VAL A 92 -8.14 7.46 -8.47
C VAL A 92 -8.49 6.12 -7.83
N VAL A 93 -7.70 5.10 -8.16
CA VAL A 93 -7.82 3.73 -7.63
C VAL A 93 -6.56 3.45 -6.83
N ASP A 94 -6.71 3.34 -5.51
CA ASP A 94 -5.63 3.01 -4.59
C ASP A 94 -5.84 1.59 -4.07
N ILE A 95 -4.98 0.66 -4.48
CA ILE A 95 -5.02 -0.76 -4.09
C ILE A 95 -3.79 -1.03 -3.22
N GLY A 96 -3.99 -0.96 -1.91
CA GLY A 96 -2.97 -1.25 -0.92
C GLY A 96 -2.82 -2.73 -0.58
N GLY A 97 -2.07 -3.03 0.46
CA GLY A 97 -1.92 -4.40 0.98
C GLY A 97 -3.23 -4.95 1.56
N GLY A 98 -3.93 -4.16 2.35
CA GLY A 98 -5.15 -4.57 3.05
C GLY A 98 -6.44 -3.90 2.58
N THR A 99 -6.37 -2.85 1.77
CA THR A 99 -7.51 -2.01 1.40
C THR A 99 -7.48 -1.61 -0.07
N THR A 100 -8.66 -1.28 -0.58
CA THR A 100 -8.84 -0.61 -1.87
C THR A 100 -9.71 0.61 -1.66
N ASP A 101 -9.22 1.77 -2.02
CA ASP A 101 -9.88 3.06 -1.91
C ASP A 101 -10.11 3.67 -3.30
N LEU A 102 -11.30 4.22 -3.51
CA LEU A 102 -11.71 4.84 -4.76
C LEU A 102 -12.06 6.31 -4.52
N SER A 103 -11.59 7.20 -5.38
CA SER A 103 -11.94 8.62 -5.33
C SER A 103 -12.21 9.17 -6.71
N LEU A 104 -13.23 10.02 -6.83
CA LEU A 104 -13.55 10.74 -8.05
C LEU A 104 -13.17 12.21 -7.91
N ILE A 105 -12.44 12.69 -8.92
CA ILE A 105 -11.97 14.07 -9.02
C ILE A 105 -12.48 14.65 -10.31
N VAL A 106 -13.22 15.76 -10.24
CA VAL A 106 -13.67 16.48 -11.43
C VAL A 106 -12.64 17.54 -11.82
N VAL A 107 -12.41 17.66 -13.12
CA VAL A 107 -11.65 18.76 -13.69
C VAL A 107 -12.60 19.92 -13.94
N SER A 108 -12.35 21.03 -13.29
CA SER A 108 -13.11 22.28 -13.45
C SER A 108 -12.23 23.39 -14.02
N GLU A 109 -12.82 24.49 -14.41
CA GLU A 109 -12.11 25.70 -14.80
C GLU A 109 -12.56 26.86 -13.93
N GLU A 110 -11.61 27.53 -13.30
CA GLU A 110 -11.82 28.72 -12.48
C GLU A 110 -10.86 29.81 -12.93
N GLU A 111 -11.41 30.95 -13.32
CA GLU A 111 -10.65 32.12 -13.78
C GLU A 111 -9.62 31.78 -14.93
N GLY A 112 -9.99 30.86 -15.82
CA GLY A 112 -9.12 30.42 -16.92
C GLY A 112 -8.05 29.40 -16.53
N ASN A 113 -8.05 28.90 -15.28
CA ASN A 113 -7.15 27.87 -14.81
C ASN A 113 -7.91 26.57 -14.54
N LEU A 114 -7.31 25.43 -14.94
CA LEU A 114 -7.85 24.12 -14.57
C LEU A 114 -7.65 23.88 -13.07
N THR A 115 -8.73 23.47 -12.42
CA THR A 115 -8.78 23.07 -11.01
C THR A 115 -9.24 21.62 -10.89
N LEU A 116 -8.78 20.92 -9.85
CA LEU A 116 -9.06 19.52 -9.60
C LEU A 116 -9.78 19.40 -8.27
N ASN A 117 -11.07 19.08 -8.33
CA ASN A 117 -11.94 19.08 -7.16
C ASN A 117 -12.47 17.67 -6.90
N ARG A 118 -12.20 17.11 -5.71
CA ARG A 118 -12.75 15.82 -5.32
C ARG A 118 -14.26 15.93 -5.10
N ILE A 119 -15.02 15.09 -5.80
CA ILE A 119 -16.48 15.08 -5.77
C ILE A 119 -17.08 13.90 -5.03
N ALA A 120 -16.34 12.78 -4.95
CA ALA A 120 -16.79 11.59 -4.24
C ALA A 120 -15.63 10.77 -3.70
N ILE A 121 -15.88 10.05 -2.61
CA ILE A 121 -15.04 9.00 -2.04
C ILE A 121 -15.90 7.75 -2.00
N GLY A 122 -15.35 6.62 -2.48
CA GLY A 122 -15.99 5.31 -2.35
C GLY A 122 -15.97 4.79 -0.91
N ASP A 123 -16.73 3.75 -0.67
CA ASP A 123 -16.64 3.00 0.58
C ASP A 123 -15.25 2.37 0.71
N HIS A 124 -14.76 2.32 1.94
CA HIS A 124 -13.49 1.69 2.26
C HIS A 124 -13.60 0.16 2.10
N ILE A 125 -12.97 -0.38 1.09
CA ILE A 125 -13.02 -1.82 0.79
C ILE A 125 -11.85 -2.50 1.50
N LEU A 126 -12.15 -3.41 2.45
CA LEU A 126 -11.16 -4.17 3.22
C LEU A 126 -10.61 -5.37 2.44
N LEU A 127 -10.21 -5.12 1.21
CA LEU A 127 -9.58 -6.10 0.32
C LEU A 127 -8.39 -5.45 -0.39
N GLY A 128 -7.28 -6.15 -0.42
CA GLY A 128 -6.04 -5.67 -1.05
C GLY A 128 -5.10 -6.83 -1.39
N GLY A 129 -3.84 -6.53 -1.59
CA GLY A 129 -2.81 -7.49 -1.98
C GLY A 129 -2.68 -8.69 -1.05
N ASP A 130 -2.84 -8.48 0.26
CA ASP A 130 -2.77 -9.55 1.27
C ASP A 130 -3.90 -10.58 1.11
N ASN A 131 -5.08 -10.12 0.68
CA ASN A 131 -6.20 -11.01 0.37
C ASN A 131 -5.94 -11.84 -0.89
N MET A 132 -5.25 -11.28 -1.88
CA MET A 132 -4.82 -12.00 -3.08
C MET A 132 -3.81 -13.10 -2.71
N ASP A 133 -2.84 -12.77 -1.85
CA ASP A 133 -1.84 -13.72 -1.35
C ASP A 133 -2.49 -14.90 -0.61
N LEU A 134 -3.45 -14.57 0.26
CA LEU A 134 -4.22 -15.58 1.00
C LEU A 134 -5.07 -16.46 0.07
N ALA A 135 -5.70 -15.88 -0.95
CA ALA A 135 -6.49 -16.63 -1.94
C ALA A 135 -5.61 -17.61 -2.73
N LEU A 136 -4.43 -17.17 -3.18
CA LEU A 136 -3.45 -18.04 -3.83
C LEU A 136 -2.98 -19.17 -2.91
N ALA A 137 -2.66 -18.84 -1.67
CA ALA A 137 -2.26 -19.84 -0.67
C ALA A 137 -3.37 -20.87 -0.42
N TYR A 138 -4.62 -20.44 -0.40
CA TYR A 138 -5.76 -21.36 -0.25
C TYR A 138 -5.90 -22.32 -1.44
N VAL A 139 -5.74 -21.82 -2.67
CA VAL A 139 -5.76 -22.66 -3.89
C VAL A 139 -4.65 -23.71 -3.85
N LEU A 140 -3.42 -23.30 -3.52
CA LEU A 140 -2.28 -24.21 -3.41
C LEU A 140 -2.46 -25.22 -2.27
N LYS A 141 -2.93 -24.76 -1.11
CA LYS A 141 -3.25 -25.65 0.01
C LYS A 141 -4.24 -26.73 -0.41
N THR A 142 -5.31 -26.36 -1.10
CA THR A 142 -6.34 -27.32 -1.57
C THR A 142 -5.76 -28.33 -2.54
N LYS A 143 -4.89 -27.92 -3.46
CA LYS A 143 -4.19 -28.84 -4.37
C LYS A 143 -3.29 -29.82 -3.61
N LEU A 144 -2.49 -29.33 -2.65
CA LEU A 144 -1.61 -30.15 -1.83
C LEU A 144 -2.38 -31.16 -0.95
N GLU A 145 -3.52 -30.74 -0.38
CA GLU A 145 -4.38 -31.62 0.40
C GLU A 145 -5.02 -32.72 -0.46
N ALA A 146 -5.38 -32.43 -1.70
CA ALA A 146 -5.87 -33.41 -2.67
C ALA A 146 -4.80 -34.46 -3.03
N GLU A 147 -3.51 -34.10 -2.94
CA GLU A 147 -2.35 -35.00 -3.09
C GLU A 147 -2.01 -35.76 -1.78
N GLY A 148 -2.82 -35.60 -0.72
CA GLY A 148 -2.60 -36.24 0.57
C GLY A 148 -1.62 -35.53 1.49
N LYS A 149 -1.16 -34.32 1.13
CA LYS A 149 -0.23 -33.50 1.92
C LYS A 149 -1.03 -32.55 2.80
N ARG A 150 -1.14 -32.83 4.10
CA ARG A 150 -1.77 -31.91 5.07
C ARG A 150 -0.79 -30.89 5.55
N LEU A 151 -1.24 -29.60 5.56
CA LEU A 151 -0.42 -28.46 6.03
C LEU A 151 -0.79 -28.09 7.47
N GLU A 152 0.22 -27.87 8.28
CA GLU A 152 0.10 -27.29 9.61
C GLU A 152 -0.17 -25.76 9.50
N PRO A 153 -0.82 -25.13 10.52
CA PRO A 153 -1.15 -23.69 10.47
C PRO A 153 0.04 -22.79 10.15
N TRP A 154 1.21 -23.06 10.71
CA TRP A 154 2.43 -22.29 10.43
C TRP A 154 2.94 -22.47 8.99
N GLN A 155 2.69 -23.62 8.36
CA GLN A 155 3.00 -23.85 6.95
C GLN A 155 2.05 -23.09 6.03
N VAL A 156 0.78 -22.96 6.40
CA VAL A 156 -0.16 -22.12 5.67
C VAL A 156 0.27 -20.65 5.70
N GLN A 157 0.76 -20.17 6.83
CA GLN A 157 1.31 -18.81 6.94
C GLN A 157 2.55 -18.64 6.05
N ALA A 158 3.49 -19.59 6.09
CA ALA A 158 4.66 -19.56 5.23
C ALA A 158 4.28 -19.65 3.73
N LEU A 159 3.26 -20.45 3.40
CA LEU A 159 2.71 -20.52 2.05
C LEU A 159 2.16 -19.18 1.58
N THR A 160 1.44 -18.45 2.45
CA THR A 160 0.91 -17.11 2.12
C THR A 160 2.03 -16.13 1.80
N HIS A 161 3.13 -16.13 2.57
CA HIS A 161 4.29 -15.30 2.26
C HIS A 161 4.95 -15.70 0.94
N GLY A 162 5.14 -17.00 0.69
CA GLY A 162 5.67 -17.47 -0.59
C GLY A 162 4.76 -17.13 -1.79
N CYS A 163 3.44 -17.10 -1.57
CA CYS A 163 2.48 -16.65 -2.59
C CYS A 163 2.59 -15.16 -2.89
N ARG A 164 2.91 -14.32 -1.88
CA ARG A 164 3.21 -12.90 -2.10
C ARG A 164 4.41 -12.74 -3.02
N ASP A 165 5.52 -13.37 -2.67
CA ASP A 165 6.77 -13.29 -3.44
C ASP A 165 6.54 -13.77 -4.89
N ALA A 166 5.79 -14.86 -5.06
CA ALA A 166 5.46 -15.41 -6.37
C ALA A 166 4.56 -14.46 -7.18
N LYS A 167 3.51 -13.91 -6.56
CA LYS A 167 2.61 -12.93 -7.18
C LYS A 167 3.39 -11.70 -7.66
N GLU A 168 4.20 -11.13 -6.78
CA GLU A 168 4.98 -9.93 -7.09
C GLU A 168 6.03 -10.20 -8.16
N GLY A 169 6.67 -11.37 -8.13
CA GLY A 169 7.65 -11.77 -9.14
C GLY A 169 7.03 -11.94 -10.53
N ILE A 170 5.90 -12.67 -10.62
CA ILE A 170 5.23 -12.92 -11.91
C ILE A 170 4.59 -11.65 -12.49
N LEU A 171 3.95 -10.83 -11.65
CA LEU A 171 3.27 -9.62 -12.11
C LEU A 171 4.21 -8.43 -12.32
N GLY A 172 5.38 -8.45 -11.66
CA GLY A 172 6.38 -7.38 -11.75
C GLY A 172 7.26 -7.46 -12.99
N ASP A 173 7.47 -8.65 -13.54
CA ASP A 173 8.32 -8.87 -14.72
C ASP A 173 7.60 -9.76 -15.75
N PRO A 174 7.22 -9.22 -16.92
CA PRO A 174 6.57 -10.01 -17.99
C PRO A 174 7.40 -11.17 -18.55
N ALA A 175 8.69 -11.22 -18.25
CA ALA A 175 9.58 -12.32 -18.66
C ALA A 175 9.56 -13.49 -17.66
N VAL A 176 8.90 -13.33 -16.51
CA VAL A 176 8.82 -14.36 -15.46
C VAL A 176 7.47 -15.07 -15.54
N ASP A 177 7.49 -16.31 -16.04
CA ASP A 177 6.30 -17.15 -16.16
C ASP A 177 6.06 -18.05 -14.94
N GLU A 178 7.10 -18.31 -14.15
CA GLU A 178 7.08 -19.29 -13.08
C GLU A 178 7.94 -18.84 -11.90
N VAL A 179 7.39 -18.90 -10.69
CA VAL A 179 8.13 -18.67 -9.44
C VAL A 179 7.89 -19.84 -8.49
N PRO A 180 8.96 -20.51 -7.99
CA PRO A 180 8.83 -21.62 -7.06
C PRO A 180 8.35 -21.11 -5.69
N VAL A 181 7.30 -21.74 -5.16
CA VAL A 181 6.87 -21.53 -3.78
C VAL A 181 7.37 -22.67 -2.91
N VAL A 182 8.25 -22.36 -1.96
CA VAL A 182 8.87 -23.34 -1.08
C VAL A 182 8.16 -23.41 0.26
N LEU A 183 7.73 -24.61 0.66
CA LEU A 183 7.15 -24.86 1.96
C LEU A 183 8.21 -25.40 2.92
N PRO A 184 8.45 -24.73 4.05
CA PRO A 184 9.35 -25.25 5.07
C PRO A 184 8.74 -26.48 5.75
N SER A 185 9.56 -27.50 6.00
CA SER A 185 9.18 -28.70 6.76
C SER A 185 10.01 -28.83 8.03
N ARG A 186 9.44 -29.45 9.07
CA ARG A 186 10.20 -29.83 10.26
C ARG A 186 10.96 -31.13 9.93
N GLY A 187 12.16 -30.98 9.36
CA GLY A 187 13.01 -32.10 8.96
C GLY A 187 13.91 -31.72 7.78
N SER A 188 14.67 -32.70 7.25
CA SER A 188 15.64 -32.49 6.18
C SER A 188 15.02 -32.44 4.77
N SER A 189 13.70 -32.52 4.62
CA SER A 189 13.02 -32.48 3.33
C SER A 189 12.26 -31.17 3.13
N LEU A 190 12.62 -30.44 2.08
CA LEU A 190 11.86 -29.30 1.56
C LEU A 190 10.76 -29.84 0.63
N ILE A 191 9.52 -29.39 0.83
CA ILE A 191 8.43 -29.64 -0.10
C ILE A 191 8.30 -28.37 -0.96
N GLY A 192 8.77 -28.44 -2.21
CA GLY A 192 8.64 -27.37 -3.17
C GLY A 192 7.47 -27.61 -4.12
N GLY A 193 6.80 -26.56 -4.53
CA GLY A 193 5.81 -26.55 -5.60
C GLY A 193 6.07 -25.35 -6.51
N SER A 194 5.86 -25.49 -7.82
CA SER A 194 5.89 -24.37 -8.75
C SER A 194 4.45 -23.90 -9.06
N LEU A 195 4.26 -22.59 -9.08
CA LEU A 195 3.08 -21.97 -9.66
C LEU A 195 3.34 -21.77 -11.15
N ARG A 196 2.55 -22.43 -12.00
CA ARG A 196 2.47 -22.09 -13.44
C ARG A 196 1.17 -21.32 -13.65
N THR A 197 1.26 -20.15 -14.25
CA THR A 197 0.11 -19.36 -14.71
C THR A 197 -0.25 -19.72 -16.14
#